data_764213bab6bb761f5fbff4820fcddba2
#
_entry.id   764213bab6bb761f5fbff4820fcddba2
#
_cell.length_a   1.000
_cell.length_b   1.000
_cell.length_c   1.000
_cell.angle_alpha   90.00
_cell.angle_beta   90.00
_cell.angle_gamma   90.00
#
_symmetry.space_group_name_H-M   'P 1'
#
loop_
_entity.id
_entity.type
_entity.pdbx_description
1 polymer ?
#
loop_
_entity_poly.entity_id
_entity_poly.type
_entity_poly.pdbx_seq_one_letter_code
_entity_poly.pdbx_strand_id
1 'polypeptide(L)'
;MAIQSGEVTAIILTDDDFTLTHSIKVRLAPNNQETIAYPLNANIKRVPIIGESVIILQGTLAEGSPTKSLARTYYIDVISIQQNIHHNALPAVAGAPSTQTGDDYSSTSAGNPNSEGTSKDVDLAKENPGFVERADVSSLQPFLGDLLIEGRFGHSLRFGYSPDGADTTKDPSWNSSTPEDPITILSNGRKSAGSYNKFIIENVDEDLSSIWLTSSQKVKLTASNKLPGDVDAQSKFDKPSIILNSNRVVLNSKTDWVVLSGAKSVALATPTWAMDMDKLFTIIEGLIQ
;
A
#
# COMPACT_ATOMS: atom_id res chain seq x y z
N MET A 1 8.12 12.27 29.36
CA MET A 1 7.58 11.99 28.03
C MET A 1 6.12 11.62 28.18
N ALA A 2 5.21 12.33 27.52
CA ALA A 2 3.78 12.06 27.57
C ALA A 2 3.32 11.55 26.20
N ILE A 3 2.48 10.53 26.20
CA ILE A 3 1.83 10.00 25.00
C ILE A 3 0.34 10.33 25.12
N GLN A 4 -0.23 10.91 24.09
CA GLN A 4 -1.65 11.26 24.04
C GLN A 4 -2.15 11.21 22.59
N SER A 5 -3.45 11.32 22.39
CA SER A 5 -4.02 11.45 21.06
C SER A 5 -4.34 12.92 20.74
N GLY A 6 -4.36 13.23 19.46
CA GLY A 6 -4.78 14.54 18.98
C GLY A 6 -5.47 14.42 17.64
N GLU A 7 -6.48 15.27 17.41
CA GLU A 7 -7.18 15.41 16.14
C GLU A 7 -6.45 16.40 15.24
N VAL A 8 -6.22 16.05 14.00
CA VAL A 8 -5.57 16.91 13.00
C VAL A 8 -6.52 18.00 12.56
N THR A 9 -6.14 19.25 12.79
CA THR A 9 -6.93 20.45 12.42
C THR A 9 -6.36 21.19 11.20
N ALA A 10 -5.08 21.03 10.90
CA ALA A 10 -4.45 21.55 9.69
C ALA A 10 -3.17 20.79 9.34
N ILE A 11 -2.79 20.82 8.07
CA ILE A 11 -1.59 20.19 7.55
C ILE A 11 -0.74 21.25 6.83
N ILE A 12 0.54 21.30 7.15
CA ILE A 12 1.52 22.22 6.55
C ILE A 12 2.48 21.38 5.71
N LEU A 13 2.19 21.24 4.42
CA LEU A 13 3.02 20.44 3.51
C LEU A 13 4.29 21.19 3.09
N THR A 14 4.18 22.51 2.95
CA THR A 14 5.30 23.39 2.58
C THR A 14 5.25 24.65 3.43
N ASP A 15 6.40 25.21 3.73
CA ASP A 15 6.57 26.45 4.45
C ASP A 15 7.78 27.18 3.87
N ASP A 16 7.68 28.50 3.69
CA ASP A 16 8.75 29.30 3.06
C ASP A 16 10.06 29.24 3.84
N ASP A 17 9.97 29.18 5.17
CA ASP A 17 11.14 29.05 6.05
C ASP A 17 11.57 27.61 6.33
N PHE A 18 10.87 26.62 5.75
CA PHE A 18 11.07 25.17 5.98
C PHE A 18 10.94 24.73 7.46
N THR A 19 10.66 25.64 8.38
CA THR A 19 10.61 25.33 9.82
C THR A 19 9.37 24.53 10.20
N LEU A 20 8.26 24.73 9.50
CA LEU A 20 6.99 24.05 9.71
C LEU A 20 6.65 23.01 8.64
N THR A 21 7.50 22.86 7.63
CA THR A 21 7.27 21.93 6.54
C THR A 21 7.05 20.51 7.05
N HIS A 22 6.00 19.85 6.58
CA HIS A 22 5.52 18.53 6.99
C HIS A 22 4.99 18.46 8.43
N SER A 23 4.79 19.59 9.11
CA SER A 23 4.12 19.63 10.40
C SER A 23 2.60 19.61 10.25
N ILE A 24 1.93 19.31 11.35
CA ILE A 24 0.48 19.34 11.45
C ILE A 24 0.07 20.20 12.66
N LYS A 25 -1.09 20.83 12.57
CA LYS A 25 -1.76 21.37 13.76
C LYS A 25 -2.68 20.29 14.31
N VAL A 26 -2.61 20.08 15.61
CA VAL A 26 -3.41 19.08 16.29
C VAL A 26 -4.10 19.69 17.50
N ARG A 27 -5.33 19.28 17.72
CA ARG A 27 -6.10 19.53 18.92
C ARG A 27 -5.94 18.36 19.86
N LEU A 28 -5.29 18.57 20.99
CA LEU A 28 -4.98 17.51 21.95
C LEU A 28 -6.19 17.12 22.78
N ALA A 29 -6.41 15.83 22.98
CA ALA A 29 -7.32 15.33 23.99
C ALA A 29 -6.58 15.25 25.35
N PRO A 30 -7.22 15.54 26.51
CA PRO A 30 -8.61 15.94 26.70
C PRO A 30 -8.83 17.47 26.79
N ASN A 31 -7.78 18.28 26.72
CA ASN A 31 -7.86 19.72 27.06
C ASN A 31 -8.20 20.63 25.87
N ASN A 32 -8.40 20.09 24.67
CA ASN A 32 -8.66 20.82 23.43
C ASN A 32 -7.60 21.89 23.07
N GLN A 33 -6.41 21.78 23.62
CA GLN A 33 -5.31 22.69 23.30
C GLN A 33 -4.77 22.41 21.90
N GLU A 34 -4.62 23.44 21.09
CA GLU A 34 -3.96 23.33 19.79
C GLU A 34 -2.45 23.45 19.94
N THR A 35 -1.73 22.60 19.21
CA THR A 35 -0.27 22.62 19.12
C THR A 35 0.19 22.21 17.74
N ILE A 36 1.46 22.52 17.43
CA ILE A 36 2.11 22.06 16.21
C ILE A 36 2.88 20.77 16.53
N ALA A 37 2.66 19.73 15.74
CA ALA A 37 3.38 18.47 15.85
C ALA A 37 4.16 18.20 14.58
N TYR A 38 5.41 17.72 14.77
CA TYR A 38 6.32 17.35 13.69
C TYR A 38 6.33 15.84 13.49
N PRO A 39 6.64 15.33 12.29
CA PRO A 39 6.81 13.89 12.13
C PRO A 39 7.95 13.39 13.01
N LEU A 40 7.72 12.30 13.75
CA LEU A 40 8.77 11.72 14.60
C LEU A 40 9.94 11.23 13.76
N ASN A 41 9.67 10.67 12.59
CA ASN A 41 10.69 10.22 11.66
C ASN A 41 10.67 11.10 10.40
N ALA A 42 11.82 11.70 10.09
CA ALA A 42 11.95 12.55 8.91
C ALA A 42 11.87 11.78 7.59
N ASN A 43 12.26 10.50 7.58
CA ASN A 43 12.37 9.69 6.37
C ASN A 43 11.17 8.76 6.15
N ILE A 44 10.43 8.41 7.20
CA ILE A 44 9.24 7.56 7.13
C ILE A 44 8.08 8.38 7.68
N LYS A 45 7.18 8.82 6.80
CA LYS A 45 6.06 9.68 7.17
C LYS A 45 4.77 9.11 6.61
N ARG A 46 3.78 8.96 7.47
CA ARG A 46 2.41 8.86 7.05
C ARG A 46 1.77 10.24 7.22
N VAL A 47 1.49 10.91 6.13
CA VAL A 47 0.83 12.21 6.16
C VAL A 47 -0.66 11.97 6.45
N PRO A 48 -1.18 12.48 7.57
CA PRO A 48 -2.59 12.36 7.89
C PRO A 48 -3.44 13.25 6.99
N ILE A 49 -4.76 13.12 7.09
CA ILE A 49 -5.73 14.08 6.58
C ILE A 49 -6.40 14.82 7.75
N ILE A 50 -6.99 15.97 7.48
CA ILE A 50 -7.68 16.77 8.51
C ILE A 50 -8.86 15.95 9.06
N GLY A 51 -9.04 15.96 10.38
CA GLY A 51 -10.01 15.18 11.11
C GLY A 51 -9.51 13.82 11.59
N GLU A 52 -8.36 13.34 11.12
CA GLU A 52 -7.79 12.11 11.65
C GLU A 52 -7.20 12.29 13.04
N SER A 53 -7.28 11.21 13.82
CA SER A 53 -6.61 11.13 15.11
C SER A 53 -5.20 10.56 14.94
N VAL A 54 -4.24 11.20 15.62
CA VAL A 54 -2.82 10.79 15.57
C VAL A 54 -2.28 10.55 16.97
N ILE A 55 -1.27 9.70 17.07
CA ILE A 55 -0.50 9.48 18.30
C ILE A 55 0.48 10.66 18.43
N ILE A 56 0.38 11.36 19.53
CA ILE A 56 1.21 12.52 19.87
C ILE A 56 2.19 12.16 20.98
N LEU A 57 3.43 12.53 20.75
CA LEU A 57 4.53 12.39 21.66
C LEU A 57 5.05 13.76 22.06
N GLN A 58 5.01 14.07 23.35
CA GLN A 58 5.61 15.29 23.89
C GLN A 58 6.87 14.96 24.68
N GLY A 59 7.95 15.62 24.35
CA GLY A 59 9.24 15.41 25.00
C GLY A 59 10.09 16.68 24.97
N THR A 60 11.01 16.77 25.93
CA THR A 60 12.09 17.75 25.91
C THR A 60 13.27 17.14 25.21
N LEU A 61 13.74 17.75 24.13
CA LEU A 61 15.04 17.44 23.54
C LEU A 61 16.10 18.22 24.28
N ALA A 62 17.08 17.53 24.82
CA ALA A 62 18.29 18.15 25.31
C ALA A 62 19.15 18.55 24.10
N GLU A 63 19.00 19.76 23.61
CA GLU A 63 20.03 20.34 22.75
C GLU A 63 21.18 20.74 23.65
N GLY A 64 22.33 20.11 23.48
CA GLY A 64 23.69 20.33 24.00
C GLY A 64 24.03 21.53 24.95
N SER A 65 23.05 22.24 25.45
CA SER A 65 23.16 23.31 26.42
C SER A 65 22.17 23.08 27.56
N PRO A 66 22.61 23.02 28.81
CA PRO A 66 21.77 22.78 29.98
C PRO A 66 20.70 23.86 30.23
N THR A 67 20.66 24.94 29.44
CA THR A 67 19.76 26.04 29.62
C THR A 67 18.67 26.20 28.56
N LYS A 68 18.65 25.34 27.52
CA LYS A 68 17.62 25.36 26.45
C LYS A 68 17.04 24.00 26.21
N SER A 69 16.09 23.56 27.03
CA SER A 69 15.23 22.46 26.71
C SER A 69 14.08 22.96 25.83
N LEU A 70 14.08 22.64 24.55
CA LEU A 70 12.95 22.89 23.67
C LEU A 70 11.96 21.74 23.82
N ALA A 71 10.81 22.03 24.42
CA ALA A 71 9.69 21.09 24.37
C ALA A 71 9.18 21.03 22.93
N ARG A 72 9.29 19.89 22.28
CA ARG A 72 8.71 19.65 20.95
C ARG A 72 7.63 18.59 21.02
N THR A 73 6.65 18.75 20.16
CA THR A 73 5.56 17.80 19.98
C THR A 73 5.78 17.08 18.65
N TYR A 74 5.68 15.75 18.69
CA TYR A 74 5.84 14.90 17.52
C TYR A 74 4.58 14.07 17.31
N TYR A 75 4.24 13.78 16.06
CA TYR A 75 3.27 12.74 15.74
C TYR A 75 3.99 11.50 15.19
N ILE A 76 3.43 10.33 15.48
CA ILE A 76 4.00 9.04 15.08
C ILE A 76 3.22 8.47 13.91
N ASP A 77 1.93 8.28 14.09
CA ASP A 77 1.06 7.64 13.10
C ASP A 77 -0.41 8.01 13.34
N VAL A 78 -1.24 7.67 12.37
CA VAL A 78 -2.69 7.79 12.45
C VAL A 78 -3.27 6.63 13.26
N ILE A 79 -4.20 6.95 14.15
CA ILE A 79 -4.91 5.96 14.95
C ILE A 79 -6.19 5.57 14.22
N SER A 80 -6.36 4.29 13.94
CA SER A 80 -7.64 3.76 13.47
C SER A 80 -8.59 3.54 14.64
N ILE A 81 -9.28 4.60 15.08
CA ILE A 81 -10.14 4.56 16.28
C ILE A 81 -11.38 3.69 16.07
N GLN A 82 -11.84 3.58 14.83
CA GLN A 82 -13.16 2.99 14.54
C GLN A 82 -13.08 1.63 13.87
N GLN A 83 -11.92 0.98 13.85
CA GLN A 83 -11.70 -0.28 13.13
C GLN A 83 -12.19 -0.21 11.67
N ASN A 84 -12.05 0.96 11.06
CA ASN A 84 -12.49 1.18 9.71
C ASN A 84 -11.57 0.45 8.73
N ILE A 85 -12.14 -0.52 8.01
CA ILE A 85 -11.44 -1.26 6.97
C ILE A 85 -11.37 -0.50 5.64
N HIS A 86 -12.01 0.66 5.57
CA HIS A 86 -11.99 1.52 4.39
C HIS A 86 -10.72 2.39 4.38
N HIS A 87 -9.71 1.94 3.67
CA HIS A 87 -8.40 2.61 3.67
C HIS A 87 -8.38 4.03 3.11
N ASN A 88 -9.29 4.33 2.20
CA ASN A 88 -9.37 5.62 1.51
C ASN A 88 -10.57 6.46 1.97
N ALA A 89 -11.12 6.19 3.15
CA ALA A 89 -12.22 6.96 3.68
C ALA A 89 -11.76 8.27 4.34
N LEU A 90 -12.61 9.27 4.30
CA LEU A 90 -12.53 10.41 5.20
C LEU A 90 -12.79 9.95 6.64
N PRO A 91 -12.19 10.59 7.65
CA PRO A 91 -12.44 10.23 9.04
C PRO A 91 -13.92 10.39 9.36
N ALA A 92 -14.52 9.36 9.98
CA ALA A 92 -15.88 9.50 10.48
C ALA A 92 -15.87 10.42 11.70
N VAL A 93 -16.83 11.33 11.79
CA VAL A 93 -17.04 12.14 12.99
C VAL A 93 -17.47 11.22 14.14
N ALA A 94 -16.85 11.36 15.31
CA ALA A 94 -17.14 10.55 16.47
C ALA A 94 -18.63 10.56 16.80
N GLY A 95 -19.27 9.39 16.73
CA GLY A 95 -20.70 9.22 17.02
C GLY A 95 -21.59 8.82 15.84
N ALA A 96 -21.09 8.85 14.61
CA ALA A 96 -21.85 8.30 13.49
C ALA A 96 -21.85 6.76 13.55
N PRO A 97 -22.99 6.08 13.62
CA PRO A 97 -23.03 4.63 13.56
C PRO A 97 -22.55 4.17 12.18
N SER A 98 -21.67 3.18 12.14
CA SER A 98 -21.08 2.59 10.93
C SER A 98 -22.08 1.74 10.11
N THR A 99 -23.36 2.09 10.09
CA THR A 99 -24.39 1.40 9.34
C THR A 99 -24.60 2.01 7.94
N GLN A 100 -23.54 2.33 7.26
CA GLN A 100 -23.68 2.75 5.88
C GLN A 100 -23.59 1.54 4.94
N THR A 101 -24.72 1.19 4.40
CA THR A 101 -24.83 0.35 3.20
C THR A 101 -24.23 1.13 2.04
N GLY A 102 -23.29 0.52 1.34
CA GLY A 102 -22.29 1.04 0.41
C GLY A 102 -22.68 1.92 -0.78
N ASP A 103 -23.83 2.61 -0.78
CA ASP A 103 -24.31 3.30 -1.98
C ASP A 103 -24.31 4.84 -1.92
N ASP A 104 -23.96 5.47 -0.78
CA ASP A 104 -24.08 6.91 -0.70
C ASP A 104 -23.03 7.60 0.20
N TYR A 105 -21.78 7.49 -0.15
CA TYR A 105 -20.71 8.30 0.50
C TYR A 105 -20.74 9.79 0.08
N SER A 106 -21.43 10.12 -0.99
CA SER A 106 -21.51 11.50 -1.49
C SER A 106 -22.55 12.33 -0.76
N SER A 107 -23.49 11.69 -0.04
CA SER A 107 -24.60 12.35 0.65
C SER A 107 -24.54 12.28 2.17
N THR A 108 -23.61 11.55 2.76
CA THR A 108 -23.44 11.53 4.21
C THR A 108 -22.65 12.74 4.69
N SER A 109 -23.34 13.83 4.89
CA SER A 109 -22.91 14.81 5.89
C SER A 109 -22.71 14.07 7.19
N ALA A 110 -21.48 14.10 7.72
CA ALA A 110 -21.16 13.50 9.01
C ALA A 110 -21.89 14.26 10.11
N GLY A 111 -23.13 13.88 10.37
CA GLY A 111 -24.00 14.49 11.38
C GLY A 111 -25.22 13.64 11.58
N ASN A 112 -25.47 13.22 12.82
CA ASN A 112 -26.74 12.59 13.21
C ASN A 112 -27.84 13.63 13.09
N PRO A 113 -28.89 13.44 12.27
CA PRO A 113 -29.96 14.42 12.08
C PRO A 113 -30.79 14.71 13.35
N ASN A 114 -30.54 14.00 14.45
CA ASN A 114 -31.28 14.13 15.70
C ASN A 114 -30.46 14.64 16.90
N SER A 115 -29.22 15.10 16.71
CA SER A 115 -28.50 15.77 17.78
C SER A 115 -28.64 17.29 17.63
N GLU A 116 -29.57 17.87 18.37
CA GLU A 116 -29.59 19.31 18.66
C GLU A 116 -28.38 19.73 19.51
N GLY A 117 -27.21 19.54 18.97
CA GLY A 117 -25.95 19.97 19.60
C GLY A 117 -25.14 20.71 18.56
N THR A 118 -24.87 21.96 18.82
CA THR A 118 -24.08 22.96 18.09
C THR A 118 -22.67 22.49 17.67
N SER A 119 -22.52 21.35 17.02
CA SER A 119 -21.32 21.02 16.27
C SER A 119 -21.51 21.59 14.87
N LYS A 120 -20.69 22.55 14.49
CA LYS A 120 -20.55 22.95 13.09
C LYS A 120 -20.23 21.70 12.32
N ASP A 121 -21.12 21.28 11.42
CA ASP A 121 -20.86 20.21 10.46
C ASP A 121 -19.62 20.62 9.64
N VAL A 122 -18.47 20.09 10.02
CA VAL A 122 -17.24 20.32 9.27
C VAL A 122 -17.33 19.43 8.05
N ASP A 123 -17.45 20.05 6.90
CA ASP A 123 -17.37 19.33 5.62
C ASP A 123 -15.90 18.92 5.38
N LEU A 124 -15.53 17.75 5.88
CA LEU A 124 -14.16 17.25 5.80
C LEU A 124 -13.64 17.11 4.36
N ALA A 125 -14.52 17.00 3.40
CA ALA A 125 -14.12 16.99 1.98
C ALA A 125 -13.61 18.38 1.55
N LYS A 126 -14.20 19.46 2.07
CA LYS A 126 -13.71 20.84 1.81
C LYS A 126 -12.43 21.16 2.55
N GLU A 127 -12.27 20.62 3.76
CA GLU A 127 -11.08 20.83 4.57
C GLU A 127 -9.85 20.06 4.04
N ASN A 128 -10.07 19.02 3.25
CA ASN A 128 -9.03 18.21 2.63
C ASN A 128 -8.97 18.39 1.10
N PRO A 129 -8.65 19.59 0.57
CA PRO A 129 -8.62 19.82 -0.86
C PRO A 129 -7.56 18.93 -1.53
N GLY A 130 -7.97 18.23 -2.58
CA GLY A 130 -7.10 17.29 -3.30
C GLY A 130 -7.12 15.86 -2.77
N PHE A 131 -7.76 15.57 -1.65
CA PHE A 131 -8.06 14.21 -1.24
C PHE A 131 -9.44 13.79 -1.79
N VAL A 132 -9.45 12.69 -2.54
CA VAL A 132 -10.68 12.12 -3.09
C VAL A 132 -10.92 10.78 -2.44
N GLU A 133 -12.06 10.66 -1.77
CA GLU A 133 -12.51 9.39 -1.19
C GLU A 133 -12.87 8.40 -2.31
N ARG A 134 -12.46 7.15 -2.13
CA ARG A 134 -12.70 6.07 -3.09
C ARG A 134 -13.17 4.83 -2.38
N ALA A 135 -14.44 4.51 -2.53
CA ALA A 135 -15.07 3.35 -1.90
C ALA A 135 -14.62 2.00 -2.50
N ASP A 136 -13.90 2.02 -3.61
CA ASP A 136 -13.41 0.83 -4.30
C ASP A 136 -12.06 0.31 -3.78
N VAL A 137 -11.39 1.04 -2.88
CA VAL A 137 -10.10 0.62 -2.30
C VAL A 137 -10.34 -0.30 -1.10
N SER A 138 -10.22 -1.59 -1.33
CA SER A 138 -10.37 -2.61 -0.28
C SER A 138 -9.02 -2.93 0.41
N SER A 139 -9.10 -3.33 1.68
CA SER A 139 -7.94 -3.82 2.44
C SER A 139 -7.51 -5.19 1.94
N LEU A 140 -6.24 -5.50 2.12
CA LEU A 140 -5.73 -6.85 1.91
C LEU A 140 -6.12 -7.79 3.04
N GLN A 141 -6.40 -9.03 2.68
CA GLN A 141 -6.53 -10.13 3.64
C GLN A 141 -5.17 -10.40 4.27
N PRO A 142 -5.01 -10.22 5.60
CA PRO A 142 -3.79 -10.63 6.28
C PRO A 142 -3.82 -12.14 6.54
N PHE A 143 -2.66 -12.75 6.57
CA PHE A 143 -2.44 -14.09 7.13
C PHE A 143 -1.61 -13.97 8.41
N LEU A 144 -1.68 -14.97 9.28
CA LEU A 144 -0.96 -14.95 10.55
C LEU A 144 0.55 -14.84 10.31
N GLY A 145 1.18 -13.82 10.89
CA GLY A 145 2.61 -13.58 10.73
C GLY A 145 3.01 -12.68 9.56
N ASP A 146 2.07 -12.25 8.73
CA ASP A 146 2.36 -11.27 7.68
C ASP A 146 2.77 -9.90 8.23
N LEU A 147 3.65 -9.23 7.52
CA LEU A 147 3.85 -7.79 7.62
C LEU A 147 3.28 -7.14 6.36
N LEU A 148 2.21 -6.37 6.54
CA LEU A 148 1.55 -5.62 5.47
C LEU A 148 1.76 -4.13 5.65
N ILE A 149 2.17 -3.45 4.59
CA ILE A 149 2.20 -2.00 4.51
C ILE A 149 1.26 -1.59 3.38
N GLU A 150 0.17 -0.93 3.72
CA GLU A 150 -0.86 -0.54 2.77
C GLU A 150 -1.00 0.98 2.68
N GLY A 151 -1.07 1.49 1.47
CA GLY A 151 -1.34 2.90 1.21
C GLY A 151 -2.83 3.14 0.90
N ARG A 152 -3.31 4.36 1.15
CA ARG A 152 -4.70 4.77 0.97
C ARG A 152 -5.25 4.55 -0.44
N PHE A 153 -4.37 4.56 -1.45
CA PHE A 153 -4.77 4.51 -2.86
C PHE A 153 -4.63 3.13 -3.49
N GLY A 154 -4.52 2.07 -2.68
CA GLY A 154 -4.54 0.69 -3.15
C GLY A 154 -3.19 0.12 -3.55
N HIS A 155 -2.09 0.71 -3.11
CA HIS A 155 -0.76 0.12 -3.21
C HIS A 155 -0.36 -0.56 -1.91
N SER A 156 0.46 -1.59 -1.99
CA SER A 156 0.86 -2.39 -0.82
C SER A 156 2.22 -3.04 -0.98
N LEU A 157 2.80 -3.38 0.16
CA LEU A 157 3.95 -4.25 0.29
C LEU A 157 3.62 -5.33 1.32
N ARG A 158 3.70 -6.59 0.89
CA ARG A 158 3.55 -7.76 1.75
C ARG A 158 4.88 -8.47 1.92
N PHE A 159 5.22 -8.76 3.15
CA PHE A 159 6.17 -9.81 3.53
C PHE A 159 5.36 -10.91 4.20
N GLY A 160 5.18 -12.00 3.50
CA GLY A 160 4.28 -13.06 3.91
C GLY A 160 4.84 -14.44 3.59
N TYR A 161 3.95 -15.41 3.53
CA TYR A 161 4.28 -16.82 3.30
C TYR A 161 3.13 -17.54 2.57
N SER A 162 3.27 -18.83 2.33
CA SER A 162 2.18 -19.68 1.83
C SER A 162 1.45 -20.29 3.02
N PRO A 163 0.26 -19.78 3.41
CA PRO A 163 -0.49 -20.32 4.52
C PRO A 163 -0.96 -21.76 4.20
N ASP A 164 -0.87 -22.63 5.20
CA ASP A 164 -1.45 -23.97 5.11
C ASP A 164 -2.98 -23.87 5.27
N GLY A 165 -3.72 -24.30 4.26
CA GLY A 165 -5.11 -24.02 3.94
C GLY A 165 -6.20 -24.23 4.99
N ALA A 166 -5.89 -24.33 6.28
CA ALA A 166 -6.85 -24.75 7.29
C ALA A 166 -7.76 -23.63 7.85
N ASP A 167 -7.43 -22.33 7.65
CA ASP A 167 -8.12 -21.27 8.39
C ASP A 167 -8.37 -19.97 7.61
N THR A 168 -8.23 -20.00 6.31
CA THR A 168 -8.42 -18.82 5.49
C THR A 168 -9.82 -18.82 4.87
N THR A 169 -10.59 -17.79 5.14
CA THR A 169 -11.87 -17.54 4.45
C THR A 169 -11.67 -17.32 2.95
N LYS A 170 -10.44 -17.19 2.51
CA LYS A 170 -10.01 -17.08 1.11
C LYS A 170 -8.64 -17.71 0.93
N ASP A 171 -8.51 -18.54 -0.08
CA ASP A 171 -7.22 -19.08 -0.49
C ASP A 171 -6.39 -18.00 -1.19
N PRO A 172 -5.06 -17.93 -0.94
CA PRO A 172 -4.18 -17.05 -1.68
C PRO A 172 -4.14 -17.39 -3.17
N SER A 173 -3.83 -16.41 -4.01
CA SER A 173 -3.66 -16.61 -5.45
C SER A 173 -2.37 -17.38 -5.81
N TRP A 174 -1.55 -17.63 -4.81
CA TRP A 174 -0.34 -18.43 -4.88
C TRP A 174 -0.47 -19.66 -3.98
N ASN A 175 0.17 -20.74 -4.36
CA ASN A 175 0.28 -21.93 -3.52
C ASN A 175 1.72 -22.45 -3.52
N SER A 176 2.10 -23.16 -2.49
CA SER A 176 3.41 -23.81 -2.37
C SER A 176 3.23 -25.26 -2.01
N SER A 177 4.17 -26.10 -2.43
CA SER A 177 4.29 -27.48 -1.95
C SER A 177 4.93 -27.54 -0.56
N THR A 178 5.58 -26.45 -0.13
CA THR A 178 6.20 -26.31 1.18
C THR A 178 5.43 -25.23 1.93
N PRO A 179 4.69 -25.56 2.98
CA PRO A 179 4.09 -24.57 3.86
C PRO A 179 5.14 -23.62 4.42
N GLU A 180 4.73 -22.38 4.72
CA GLU A 180 5.58 -21.36 5.34
C GLU A 180 6.71 -20.79 4.47
N ASP A 181 6.84 -21.18 3.20
CA ASP A 181 7.82 -20.57 2.30
C ASP A 181 7.56 -19.06 2.13
N PRO A 182 8.61 -18.22 2.29
CA PRO A 182 8.45 -16.77 2.25
C PRO A 182 8.08 -16.28 0.84
N ILE A 183 7.24 -15.25 0.80
CA ILE A 183 6.88 -14.50 -0.40
C ILE A 183 6.93 -13.01 -0.11
N THR A 184 7.38 -12.22 -1.08
CA THR A 184 7.30 -10.76 -1.03
C THR A 184 6.53 -10.27 -2.25
N ILE A 185 5.52 -9.43 -2.01
CA ILE A 185 4.67 -8.87 -3.06
C ILE A 185 4.63 -7.36 -2.91
N LEU A 186 5.03 -6.64 -3.96
CA LEU A 186 4.79 -5.22 -4.13
C LEU A 186 3.72 -5.04 -5.20
N SER A 187 2.57 -4.49 -4.85
CA SER A 187 1.50 -4.26 -5.82
C SER A 187 1.02 -2.82 -5.83
N ASN A 188 0.54 -2.38 -6.98
CA ASN A 188 0.01 -1.05 -7.22
C ASN A 188 -1.31 -1.17 -7.98
N GLY A 189 -2.40 -0.61 -7.42
CA GLY A 189 -3.71 -0.63 -8.04
C GLY A 189 -4.35 -2.02 -8.04
N ARG A 190 -4.85 -2.44 -6.91
CA ARG A 190 -5.55 -3.70 -6.71
C ARG A 190 -6.91 -3.72 -7.40
N LYS A 191 -7.37 -4.91 -7.77
CA LYS A 191 -8.76 -5.10 -8.21
C LYS A 191 -9.71 -4.71 -7.09
N SER A 192 -10.73 -3.91 -7.41
CA SER A 192 -11.80 -3.59 -6.47
C SER A 192 -12.62 -4.84 -6.13
N ALA A 193 -12.92 -5.05 -4.86
CA ALA A 193 -13.88 -6.07 -4.43
C ALA A 193 -15.35 -5.66 -4.64
N GLY A 194 -15.57 -4.48 -5.20
CA GLY A 194 -16.91 -3.88 -5.36
C GLY A 194 -17.50 -3.34 -4.05
N SER A 195 -16.78 -3.49 -2.94
CA SER A 195 -17.18 -2.96 -1.63
C SER A 195 -15.99 -2.88 -0.71
N TYR A 196 -15.83 -1.76 -0.02
CA TYR A 196 -14.74 -1.52 0.93
C TYR A 196 -14.73 -2.48 2.15
N ASN A 197 -15.86 -3.07 2.47
CA ASN A 197 -16.00 -4.00 3.60
C ASN A 197 -15.58 -5.45 3.28
N LYS A 198 -14.97 -5.67 2.12
CA LYS A 198 -14.45 -6.97 1.71
C LYS A 198 -12.93 -6.90 1.62
N PHE A 199 -12.29 -7.85 2.27
CA PHE A 199 -10.87 -8.07 2.06
C PHE A 199 -10.61 -8.70 0.69
N ILE A 200 -9.50 -8.34 0.08
CA ILE A 200 -9.00 -8.91 -1.17
C ILE A 200 -7.63 -9.52 -0.97
N ILE A 201 -7.23 -10.34 -1.89
CA ILE A 201 -5.90 -10.95 -1.94
C ILE A 201 -5.24 -10.49 -3.24
N GLU A 202 -3.96 -10.27 -3.21
CA GLU A 202 -3.18 -9.91 -4.39
C GLU A 202 -3.36 -10.97 -5.47
N ASN A 203 -3.52 -10.52 -6.69
CA ASN A 203 -3.67 -11.38 -7.86
C ASN A 203 -2.83 -10.81 -9.00
N VAL A 204 -1.84 -11.57 -9.42
CA VAL A 204 -0.89 -11.13 -10.43
C VAL A 204 -1.54 -10.72 -11.75
N ASP A 205 -2.66 -11.33 -12.13
CA ASP A 205 -3.38 -11.03 -13.37
C ASP A 205 -4.36 -9.86 -13.25
N GLU A 206 -4.78 -9.52 -12.01
CA GLU A 206 -5.83 -8.53 -11.75
C GLU A 206 -5.27 -7.22 -11.17
N ASP A 207 -4.09 -7.23 -10.56
CA ASP A 207 -3.40 -6.04 -10.11
C ASP A 207 -2.87 -5.24 -11.31
N LEU A 208 -2.92 -3.90 -11.25
CA LEU A 208 -2.49 -3.05 -12.36
C LEU A 208 -1.00 -3.20 -12.67
N SER A 209 -0.18 -3.31 -11.62
CA SER A 209 1.24 -3.62 -11.74
C SER A 209 1.75 -4.25 -10.45
N SER A 210 2.59 -5.26 -10.56
CA SER A 210 3.12 -5.96 -9.40
C SER A 210 4.51 -6.55 -9.63
N ILE A 211 5.24 -6.69 -8.51
CA ILE A 211 6.53 -7.38 -8.43
C ILE A 211 6.38 -8.47 -7.37
N TRP A 212 6.67 -9.71 -7.76
CA TRP A 212 6.59 -10.85 -6.89
C TRP A 212 7.96 -11.51 -6.75
N LEU A 213 8.40 -11.70 -5.53
CA LEU A 213 9.58 -12.50 -5.19
C LEU A 213 9.07 -13.78 -4.52
N THR A 214 9.25 -14.92 -5.18
CA THR A 214 8.75 -16.21 -4.71
C THR A 214 9.89 -17.13 -4.34
N SER A 215 9.66 -18.07 -3.44
CA SER A 215 10.57 -19.17 -3.07
C SER A 215 10.19 -20.46 -3.79
N SER A 216 9.04 -21.03 -3.44
CA SER A 216 8.52 -22.24 -4.10
C SER A 216 7.05 -22.05 -4.54
N GLN A 217 6.55 -20.84 -4.47
CA GLN A 217 5.15 -20.54 -4.79
C GLN A 217 4.88 -20.68 -6.29
N LYS A 218 3.84 -21.44 -6.60
CA LYS A 218 3.26 -21.52 -7.93
C LYS A 218 2.24 -20.40 -8.08
N VAL A 219 2.60 -19.38 -8.83
CA VAL A 219 1.73 -18.21 -9.05
C VAL A 219 0.90 -18.45 -10.31
N LYS A 220 -0.41 -18.23 -10.20
CA LYS A 220 -1.35 -18.37 -11.33
C LYS A 220 -1.24 -17.16 -12.26
N LEU A 221 -0.11 -17.02 -12.92
CA LEU A 221 0.10 -16.00 -13.95
C LEU A 221 -0.43 -16.53 -15.29
N THR A 222 -1.37 -15.81 -15.88
CA THR A 222 -1.83 -16.04 -17.26
C THR A 222 -0.82 -15.40 -18.21
N ALA A 223 0.04 -16.21 -18.80
CA ALA A 223 0.98 -15.70 -19.78
C ALA A 223 0.23 -15.12 -20.98
N SER A 224 0.51 -13.86 -21.32
CA SER A 224 -0.08 -13.18 -22.48
C SER A 224 0.34 -13.78 -23.82
N ASN A 225 1.34 -14.66 -23.81
CA ASN A 225 1.98 -15.21 -24.99
C ASN A 225 2.22 -16.71 -24.87
N LYS A 226 2.46 -17.35 -26.01
CA LYS A 226 2.89 -18.74 -26.07
C LYS A 226 4.33 -18.82 -25.56
N LEU A 227 4.56 -19.64 -24.54
CA LEU A 227 5.91 -19.92 -24.05
C LEU A 227 6.66 -20.87 -25.00
N PRO A 228 8.00 -20.78 -25.13
CA PRO A 228 8.80 -21.82 -25.79
C PRO A 228 8.55 -23.18 -25.13
N GLY A 229 8.63 -24.27 -25.93
CA GLY A 229 8.22 -25.59 -25.48
C GLY A 229 8.90 -26.14 -24.23
N ASP A 230 10.09 -25.61 -23.90
CA ASP A 230 10.90 -26.06 -22.77
C ASP A 230 10.77 -25.13 -21.54
N VAL A 231 9.90 -24.12 -21.60
CA VAL A 231 9.65 -23.19 -20.50
C VAL A 231 8.35 -23.54 -19.81
N ASP A 232 8.42 -23.89 -18.55
CA ASP A 232 7.25 -24.16 -17.73
C ASP A 232 6.41 -22.90 -17.51
N ALA A 233 5.10 -23.06 -17.53
CA ALA A 233 4.21 -21.99 -17.09
C ALA A 233 4.46 -21.66 -15.61
N GLN A 234 4.37 -20.37 -15.23
CA GLN A 234 4.62 -19.95 -13.86
C GLN A 234 3.74 -20.67 -12.83
N SER A 235 2.55 -21.09 -13.22
CA SER A 235 1.65 -21.90 -12.39
C SER A 235 2.14 -23.34 -12.10
N LYS A 236 3.18 -23.79 -12.80
CA LYS A 236 3.83 -25.11 -12.60
C LYS A 236 5.24 -24.98 -12.06
N PHE A 237 5.83 -23.79 -12.11
CA PHE A 237 7.19 -23.54 -11.68
C PHE A 237 7.24 -23.32 -10.17
N ASP A 238 7.97 -24.19 -9.47
CA ASP A 238 8.06 -24.26 -8.00
C ASP A 238 9.46 -23.96 -7.47
N LYS A 239 10.22 -23.14 -8.18
CA LYS A 239 11.54 -22.69 -7.77
C LYS A 239 11.53 -21.17 -7.56
N PRO A 240 12.53 -20.61 -6.86
CA PRO A 240 12.62 -19.18 -6.68
C PRO A 240 12.50 -18.42 -7.99
N SER A 241 11.62 -17.43 -8.02
CA SER A 241 11.43 -16.58 -9.20
C SER A 241 11.12 -15.13 -8.85
N ILE A 242 11.37 -14.26 -9.82
CA ILE A 242 10.97 -12.85 -9.79
C ILE A 242 10.00 -12.64 -10.94
N ILE A 243 8.79 -12.20 -10.62
CA ILE A 243 7.76 -11.90 -11.61
C ILE A 243 7.55 -10.38 -11.64
N LEU A 244 7.65 -9.79 -12.82
CA LEU A 244 7.29 -8.41 -13.09
C LEU A 244 6.06 -8.44 -13.99
N ASN A 245 4.91 -8.02 -13.50
CA ASN A 245 3.67 -8.02 -14.26
C ASN A 245 3.04 -6.63 -14.32
N SER A 246 2.73 -6.18 -15.52
CA SER A 246 2.10 -4.89 -15.79
C SER A 246 1.67 -4.80 -17.25
N ASN A 247 0.81 -3.82 -17.58
CA ASN A 247 0.45 -3.52 -18.97
C ASN A 247 1.67 -3.13 -19.83
N ARG A 248 2.72 -2.58 -19.23
CA ARG A 248 4.00 -2.27 -19.90
C ARG A 248 5.15 -2.41 -18.93
N VAL A 249 6.18 -3.12 -19.33
CA VAL A 249 7.47 -3.19 -18.64
C VAL A 249 8.52 -2.53 -19.51
N VAL A 250 9.27 -1.56 -18.94
CA VAL A 250 10.36 -0.88 -19.63
C VAL A 250 11.64 -1.13 -18.87
N LEU A 251 12.61 -1.75 -19.53
CA LEU A 251 13.96 -1.95 -19.02
C LEU A 251 14.88 -0.97 -19.79
N ASN A 252 15.41 0.02 -19.10
CA ASN A 252 16.25 1.05 -19.69
C ASN A 252 17.50 1.30 -18.87
N SER A 253 18.66 1.26 -19.50
CA SER A 253 19.92 1.70 -18.93
C SER A 253 20.26 3.09 -19.45
N LYS A 254 20.68 4.01 -18.57
CA LYS A 254 21.02 5.39 -18.98
C LYS A 254 22.40 5.50 -19.58
N THR A 255 23.35 4.71 -19.13
CA THR A 255 24.77 4.90 -19.45
C THR A 255 25.51 3.62 -19.80
N ASP A 256 24.89 2.46 -19.58
CA ASP A 256 25.52 1.16 -19.79
C ASP A 256 24.53 0.17 -20.39
N TRP A 257 24.87 -1.09 -20.46
CA TRP A 257 24.11 -2.16 -21.09
C TRP A 257 22.90 -2.59 -20.26
N VAL A 258 21.86 -3.08 -20.93
CA VAL A 258 20.88 -3.98 -20.35
C VAL A 258 21.35 -5.40 -20.68
N VAL A 259 21.77 -6.16 -19.66
CA VAL A 259 22.27 -7.53 -19.84
C VAL A 259 21.17 -8.50 -19.42
N LEU A 260 20.74 -9.35 -20.35
CA LEU A 260 19.84 -10.47 -20.11
C LEU A 260 20.65 -11.76 -20.27
N SER A 261 20.80 -12.53 -19.19
CA SER A 261 21.59 -13.76 -19.16
C SER A 261 20.80 -14.87 -18.49
N GLY A 262 20.69 -16.01 -19.15
CA GLY A 262 20.05 -17.21 -18.63
C GLY A 262 20.98 -18.40 -18.74
N ALA A 263 21.05 -19.26 -17.71
CA ALA A 263 21.91 -20.44 -17.70
C ALA A 263 21.55 -21.45 -18.80
N LYS A 264 20.30 -21.52 -19.22
CA LYS A 264 19.88 -22.33 -20.37
C LYS A 264 19.85 -21.48 -21.64
N SER A 265 19.07 -20.43 -21.64
CA SER A 265 18.88 -19.51 -22.75
C SER A 265 18.04 -18.32 -22.31
N VAL A 266 17.88 -17.32 -23.17
CA VAL A 266 16.92 -16.22 -23.02
C VAL A 266 15.75 -16.47 -23.97
N ALA A 267 14.55 -16.62 -23.42
CA ALA A 267 13.33 -16.86 -24.19
C ALA A 267 12.62 -15.54 -24.51
N LEU A 268 12.26 -15.37 -25.79
CA LEU A 268 11.43 -14.25 -26.26
C LEU A 268 10.14 -14.81 -26.82
N ALA A 269 9.02 -14.18 -26.49
CA ALA A 269 7.71 -14.63 -26.91
C ALA A 269 6.83 -13.46 -27.37
N THR A 270 6.02 -13.72 -28.40
CA THR A 270 4.98 -12.82 -28.90
C THR A 270 3.64 -13.60 -28.94
N PRO A 271 2.49 -12.96 -29.20
CA PRO A 271 1.22 -13.67 -29.31
C PRO A 271 1.22 -14.80 -30.37
N THR A 272 2.06 -14.68 -31.40
CA THR A 272 2.06 -15.63 -32.54
C THR A 272 3.18 -16.63 -32.51
N TRP A 273 4.31 -16.31 -31.90
CA TRP A 273 5.47 -17.20 -31.84
C TRP A 273 6.32 -16.99 -30.60
N ALA A 274 7.10 -18.01 -30.28
CA ALA A 274 8.07 -17.99 -29.20
C ALA A 274 9.37 -18.68 -29.63
N MET A 275 10.50 -18.13 -29.19
CA MET A 275 11.83 -18.64 -29.55
C MET A 275 12.79 -18.38 -28.39
N ASP A 276 13.73 -19.29 -28.20
CA ASP A 276 14.90 -19.04 -27.40
C ASP A 276 16.08 -18.56 -28.26
N MET A 277 17.00 -17.82 -27.63
CA MET A 277 18.12 -17.20 -28.35
C MET A 277 19.09 -18.21 -28.90
N ASP A 278 19.32 -19.37 -28.25
CA ASP A 278 20.25 -20.39 -28.74
C ASP A 278 19.75 -21.00 -30.04
N LYS A 279 18.44 -21.28 -30.15
CA LYS A 279 17.83 -21.73 -31.42
C LYS A 279 17.93 -20.66 -32.51
N LEU A 280 17.76 -19.38 -32.17
CA LEU A 280 17.91 -18.29 -33.12
C LEU A 280 19.34 -18.24 -33.68
N PHE A 281 20.36 -18.30 -32.83
CA PHE A 281 21.76 -18.31 -33.25
C PHE A 281 22.09 -19.53 -34.12
N THR A 282 21.61 -20.71 -33.76
CA THR A 282 21.80 -21.92 -34.56
C THR A 282 21.20 -21.80 -35.99
N ILE A 283 20.01 -21.16 -36.09
CA ILE A 283 19.39 -20.89 -37.40
C ILE A 283 20.24 -19.89 -38.20
N ILE A 284 20.70 -18.83 -37.58
CA ILE A 284 21.52 -17.79 -38.24
C ILE A 284 22.85 -18.41 -38.74
N GLU A 285 23.52 -19.19 -37.90
CA GLU A 285 24.76 -19.90 -38.31
C GLU A 285 24.54 -20.83 -39.48
N GLY A 286 23.43 -21.58 -39.49
CA GLY A 286 23.09 -22.44 -40.64
C GLY A 286 22.70 -21.71 -41.94
N LEU A 287 22.36 -20.42 -41.85
CA LEU A 287 22.08 -19.56 -43.02
C LEU A 287 23.34 -18.89 -43.60
N ILE A 288 24.42 -18.81 -42.82
CA ILE A 288 25.68 -18.18 -43.24
C ILE A 288 26.62 -19.23 -43.88
N GLN A 289 26.43 -20.51 -43.64
CA GLN A 289 27.13 -21.60 -44.33
C GLN A 289 26.54 -21.88 -45.72
#